data_79f746a3ff5a7eb34165cdcac00c66c4
#
_entry.id   79f746a3ff5a7eb34165cdcac00c66c4
#
_cell.length_a   1.000
_cell.length_b   1.000
_cell.length_c   1.000
_cell.angle_alpha   90.00
_cell.angle_beta   90.00
_cell.angle_gamma   90.00
#
_symmetry.space_group_name_H-M   'P 1'
#
loop_
_entity.id
_entity.type
_entity.pdbx_description
1 polymer ?
#
loop_
_entity_poly.entity_id
_entity_poly.type
_entity_poly.pdbx_seq_one_letter_code
_entity_poly.pdbx_strand_id
1 'polypeptide(L)'
;MDITGKKGDTYMVNAWGMGTSLPETDNDKKRRFGTEVRFIGTDGKADIHYTNFSPDIMDWQFLSDVYVAKKDYTSIEVAYTYCHNANIAYFDGLALYKENFGCSYTYDDENNLISVKDLQEQVTKFEYNSKSDMTGITDAKGNSFKYEYDNEETTRNVVKGTSAQNVVYRFTYDSAGNVLKSGCVDPKVPDTGTWITRVMTSDKNHVKSVTDAGENTVHYTWDMTRDLMTAFQDAKGNKISYTYDDMERLLSATQIVTVNGNRETVRNNYSYTDDNLTGIVHNGFAYDFNYNAFGNVSDVSVAGKQAVRYEYEDGNGNLLKVCYGNGAYIRYEYDKQNRIHMVYFKDAADSKEQNLYRYAYDKQGNIYAVKSYEAEKTYYLFYDFLDRLVRVRDELGSTYEYAYDANNCMESMVHTCGTHTMKTVYTYDKDSRETKTRCAKTCERTTEYDKFGRVSRRTWNTASPYISAYSYIDNGENRYSLPKTIKN
;
A
#
# COMPACT_ATOMS: atom_id res chain seq x y z
N MET A 1 -0.74 -35.23 -17.32
CA MET A 1 -1.74 -34.26 -17.78
C MET A 1 -1.44 -33.93 -19.25
N ASP A 2 -2.42 -34.06 -20.11
CA ASP A 2 -2.29 -33.72 -21.54
C ASP A 2 -2.36 -32.19 -21.71
N ILE A 3 -1.33 -31.53 -21.27
CA ILE A 3 -1.18 -30.07 -21.36
C ILE A 3 -0.09 -29.81 -22.39
N THR A 4 -0.50 -29.33 -23.57
CA THR A 4 0.43 -28.93 -24.64
C THR A 4 0.92 -27.50 -24.39
N GLY A 5 2.16 -27.21 -24.75
CA GLY A 5 2.73 -25.87 -24.63
C GLY A 5 4.02 -25.70 -25.42
N LYS A 6 4.67 -24.57 -25.23
CA LYS A 6 5.83 -24.14 -26.03
C LYS A 6 7.07 -23.95 -25.17
N LYS A 7 8.22 -23.95 -25.84
CA LYS A 7 9.48 -23.48 -25.28
C LYS A 7 9.30 -22.09 -24.68
N GLY A 8 9.76 -21.93 -23.44
CA GLY A 8 9.64 -20.67 -22.69
C GLY A 8 8.42 -20.62 -21.76
N ASP A 9 7.48 -21.55 -21.88
CA ASP A 9 6.40 -21.67 -20.89
C ASP A 9 7.01 -21.91 -19.51
N THR A 10 6.53 -21.15 -18.53
CA THR A 10 7.04 -21.16 -17.15
C THR A 10 6.02 -21.76 -16.21
N TYR A 11 6.48 -22.62 -15.32
CA TYR A 11 5.66 -23.29 -14.32
C TYR A 11 6.27 -23.18 -12.96
N MET A 12 5.44 -22.92 -11.95
CA MET A 12 5.80 -23.04 -10.54
C MET A 12 5.29 -24.36 -9.98
N VAL A 13 6.18 -25.12 -9.35
CA VAL A 13 5.83 -26.28 -8.55
C VAL A 13 5.87 -25.93 -7.08
N ASN A 14 4.86 -26.32 -6.34
CA ASN A 14 4.78 -26.21 -4.89
C ASN A 14 4.55 -27.60 -4.28
N ALA A 15 5.21 -27.87 -3.15
CA ALA A 15 5.07 -29.13 -2.46
C ALA A 15 5.42 -29.01 -0.97
N TRP A 16 4.84 -29.87 -0.16
CA TRP A 16 5.24 -30.08 1.22
C TRP A 16 5.89 -31.45 1.38
N GLY A 17 6.94 -31.51 2.18
CA GLY A 17 7.63 -32.75 2.52
C GLY A 17 8.15 -32.75 3.94
N MET A 18 8.15 -33.91 4.58
CA MET A 18 8.69 -34.10 5.91
C MET A 18 9.47 -35.43 5.93
N GLY A 19 10.60 -35.46 6.60
CA GLY A 19 11.41 -36.63 6.78
C GLY A 19 12.88 -36.35 6.58
N THR A 20 13.71 -37.32 6.97
CA THR A 20 15.16 -37.23 6.81
C THR A 20 15.58 -38.11 5.64
N SER A 21 16.25 -37.51 4.67
CA SER A 21 16.86 -38.25 3.55
C SER A 21 18.22 -38.80 3.98
N LEU A 22 18.30 -40.11 4.23
CA LEU A 22 19.56 -40.79 4.50
C LEU A 22 20.03 -41.52 3.25
N PRO A 23 21.33 -41.55 2.93
CA PRO A 23 21.84 -42.30 1.78
C PRO A 23 21.61 -43.79 1.97
N GLU A 24 21.15 -44.44 0.92
CA GLU A 24 21.11 -45.86 0.80
C GLU A 24 22.43 -46.31 0.16
N THR A 25 23.48 -46.45 0.94
CA THR A 25 24.83 -46.77 0.44
C THR A 25 25.36 -45.75 -0.57
N ASP A 26 26.59 -45.72 -0.92
CA ASP A 26 27.41 -44.78 -1.74
C ASP A 26 26.82 -44.06 -2.96
N ASN A 27 25.51 -43.84 -3.01
CA ASN A 27 24.80 -43.27 -4.18
C ASN A 27 24.27 -41.84 -4.00
N ASP A 28 24.98 -41.00 -3.30
CA ASP A 28 24.59 -39.57 -3.05
C ASP A 28 24.20 -38.79 -4.30
N LYS A 29 24.84 -39.09 -5.45
CA LYS A 29 24.54 -38.40 -6.71
C LYS A 29 23.16 -38.72 -7.29
N LYS A 30 22.54 -39.84 -6.85
CA LYS A 30 21.22 -40.29 -7.33
C LYS A 30 20.13 -40.10 -6.28
N ARG A 31 20.49 -39.64 -5.10
CA ARG A 31 19.53 -39.42 -4.02
C ARG A 31 18.55 -38.35 -4.39
N ARG A 32 17.27 -38.60 -4.17
CA ARG A 32 16.18 -37.65 -4.36
C ARG A 32 15.25 -37.68 -3.16
N PHE A 33 14.95 -36.50 -2.64
CA PHE A 33 13.90 -36.25 -1.66
C PHE A 33 13.26 -34.89 -2.06
N GLY A 34 12.23 -34.93 -2.89
CA GLY A 34 11.69 -33.66 -3.46
C GLY A 34 10.63 -33.89 -4.51
N THR A 35 10.67 -33.03 -5.52
CA THR A 35 9.74 -33.05 -6.65
C THR A 35 10.48 -33.23 -7.97
N GLU A 36 9.77 -33.81 -8.94
CA GLU A 36 10.21 -33.95 -10.32
C GLU A 36 9.12 -33.44 -11.25
N VAL A 37 9.50 -32.62 -12.22
CA VAL A 37 8.62 -32.16 -13.30
C VAL A 37 9.27 -32.54 -14.63
N ARG A 38 8.51 -33.19 -15.51
CA ARG A 38 8.94 -33.60 -16.84
C ARG A 38 8.06 -32.97 -17.91
N PHE A 39 8.67 -32.22 -18.81
CA PHE A 39 8.02 -31.75 -20.03
C PHE A 39 8.30 -32.75 -21.14
N ILE A 40 7.28 -33.48 -21.58
CA ILE A 40 7.40 -34.48 -22.65
C ILE A 40 7.30 -33.76 -23.98
N GLY A 41 8.39 -33.72 -24.72
CA GLY A 41 8.44 -33.05 -26.02
C GLY A 41 7.69 -33.80 -27.13
N THR A 42 7.46 -33.15 -28.25
CA THR A 42 6.90 -33.73 -29.46
C THR A 42 7.75 -34.88 -30.02
N ASP A 43 9.02 -34.94 -29.64
CA ASP A 43 10.00 -36.01 -29.96
C ASP A 43 9.95 -37.19 -28.95
N GLY A 44 8.99 -37.20 -28.04
CA GLY A 44 8.84 -38.20 -26.97
C GLY A 44 9.91 -38.15 -25.87
N LYS A 45 10.87 -37.23 -25.95
CA LYS A 45 11.91 -37.09 -24.92
C LYS A 45 11.45 -36.11 -23.84
N ALA A 46 11.81 -36.43 -22.59
CA ALA A 46 11.51 -35.58 -21.43
C ALA A 46 12.62 -34.51 -21.21
N ASP A 47 12.22 -33.27 -20.94
CA ASP A 47 13.02 -32.26 -20.26
C ASP A 47 12.69 -32.35 -18.77
N ILE A 48 13.66 -32.74 -17.93
CA ILE A 48 13.44 -33.17 -16.56
C ILE A 48 14.05 -32.17 -15.60
N HIS A 49 13.27 -31.72 -14.62
CA HIS A 49 13.65 -30.80 -13.57
C HIS A 49 13.45 -31.46 -12.19
N TYR A 50 14.42 -31.30 -11.31
CA TYR A 50 14.36 -31.81 -9.93
C TYR A 50 14.59 -30.69 -8.93
N THR A 51 13.82 -30.67 -7.85
CA THR A 51 14.08 -29.83 -6.68
C THR A 51 13.95 -30.66 -5.42
N ASN A 52 14.97 -30.61 -4.54
CA ASN A 52 15.01 -31.42 -3.34
C ASN A 52 14.64 -30.58 -2.11
N PHE A 53 13.98 -31.22 -1.14
CA PHE A 53 13.89 -30.72 0.23
C PHE A 53 15.27 -30.84 0.91
N SER A 54 15.46 -30.06 1.98
CA SER A 54 16.64 -30.22 2.82
C SER A 54 16.65 -31.60 3.52
N PRO A 55 17.71 -32.38 3.41
CA PRO A 55 17.79 -33.68 4.11
C PRO A 55 17.97 -33.54 5.63
N ASP A 56 18.36 -32.37 6.12
CA ASP A 56 18.70 -32.12 7.51
C ASP A 56 17.53 -31.58 8.36
N ILE A 57 16.41 -31.27 7.73
CA ILE A 57 15.22 -30.76 8.40
C ILE A 57 14.19 -31.87 8.57
N MET A 58 13.91 -32.25 9.83
CA MET A 58 12.97 -33.35 10.18
C MET A 58 11.52 -32.89 10.35
N ASP A 59 11.21 -31.63 10.10
CA ASP A 59 9.86 -31.07 10.17
C ASP A 59 9.30 -30.85 8.77
N TRP A 60 8.02 -30.49 8.67
CA TRP A 60 7.39 -30.11 7.42
C TRP A 60 8.10 -28.92 6.76
N GLN A 61 8.53 -29.13 5.52
CA GLN A 61 9.18 -28.14 4.67
C GLN A 61 8.26 -27.78 3.52
N PHE A 62 8.20 -26.51 3.18
CA PHE A 62 7.57 -26.04 1.94
C PHE A 62 8.66 -25.87 0.88
N LEU A 63 8.43 -26.46 -0.28
CA LEU A 63 9.26 -26.30 -1.47
C LEU A 63 8.47 -25.52 -2.51
N SER A 64 9.09 -24.51 -3.08
CA SER A 64 8.59 -23.78 -4.25
C SER A 64 9.74 -23.57 -5.21
N ASP A 65 9.54 -23.91 -6.48
CA ASP A 65 10.55 -23.70 -7.51
C ASP A 65 9.91 -23.42 -8.87
N VAL A 66 10.69 -22.84 -9.78
CA VAL A 66 10.25 -22.37 -11.09
C VAL A 66 10.96 -23.14 -12.19
N TYR A 67 10.19 -23.72 -13.09
CA TYR A 67 10.71 -24.48 -14.22
C TYR A 67 10.29 -23.83 -15.55
N VAL A 68 11.25 -23.65 -16.44
CA VAL A 68 11.03 -23.13 -17.79
C VAL A 68 11.21 -24.25 -18.80
N ALA A 69 10.17 -24.51 -19.60
CA ALA A 69 10.23 -25.51 -20.67
C ALA A 69 11.28 -25.14 -21.72
N LYS A 70 12.26 -26.02 -21.94
CA LYS A 70 13.36 -25.79 -22.89
C LYS A 70 12.99 -26.11 -24.34
N LYS A 71 11.84 -26.77 -24.55
CA LYS A 71 11.30 -27.14 -25.87
C LYS A 71 9.79 -27.18 -25.84
N ASP A 72 9.14 -27.26 -27.02
CA ASP A 72 7.72 -27.51 -27.13
C ASP A 72 7.38 -28.88 -26.57
N TYR A 73 6.24 -29.00 -25.90
CA TYR A 73 5.83 -30.23 -25.21
C TYR A 73 4.35 -30.56 -25.44
N THR A 74 4.02 -31.84 -25.30
CA THR A 74 2.68 -32.41 -25.48
C THR A 74 2.03 -32.85 -24.18
N SER A 75 2.82 -33.04 -23.12
CA SER A 75 2.32 -33.35 -21.78
C SER A 75 3.31 -32.95 -20.70
N ILE A 76 2.80 -32.84 -19.46
CA ILE A 76 3.60 -32.57 -18.27
C ILE A 76 3.33 -33.69 -17.25
N GLU A 77 4.39 -34.30 -16.75
CA GLU A 77 4.36 -35.24 -15.62
C GLU A 77 4.92 -34.54 -14.39
N VAL A 78 4.22 -34.66 -13.25
CA VAL A 78 4.65 -34.09 -11.97
C VAL A 78 4.61 -35.20 -10.92
N ALA A 79 5.68 -35.35 -10.16
CA ALA A 79 5.79 -36.40 -9.16
C ALA A 79 6.56 -35.95 -7.92
N TYR A 80 6.26 -36.57 -6.81
CA TYR A 80 7.21 -36.66 -5.70
C TYR A 80 8.27 -37.70 -6.01
N THR A 81 9.49 -37.42 -5.61
CA THR A 81 10.61 -38.36 -5.76
C THR A 81 11.26 -38.63 -4.41
N TYR A 82 11.38 -39.94 -4.09
CA TYR A 82 12.07 -40.41 -2.90
C TYR A 82 12.89 -41.64 -3.27
N CYS A 83 14.11 -41.44 -3.72
CA CYS A 83 14.99 -42.48 -4.27
C CYS A 83 16.33 -42.53 -3.55
N HIS A 84 16.87 -43.74 -3.36
CA HIS A 84 18.15 -43.99 -2.69
C HIS A 84 18.20 -43.36 -1.28
N ASN A 85 17.15 -43.54 -0.50
CA ASN A 85 17.00 -43.10 0.89
C ASN A 85 16.60 -44.30 1.76
N ALA A 86 17.04 -44.31 3.01
CA ALA A 86 16.85 -45.43 3.94
C ALA A 86 15.78 -45.17 5.01
N ASN A 87 15.16 -44.01 5.05
CA ASN A 87 14.14 -43.63 6.03
C ASN A 87 12.76 -43.40 5.37
N ILE A 88 11.80 -42.90 6.13
CA ILE A 88 10.45 -42.63 5.68
C ILE A 88 10.31 -41.13 5.41
N ALA A 89 9.64 -40.77 4.31
CA ALA A 89 9.22 -39.42 4.01
C ALA A 89 7.70 -39.35 3.85
N TYR A 90 7.15 -38.15 4.18
CA TYR A 90 5.75 -37.81 4.01
C TYR A 90 5.67 -36.64 3.07
N PHE A 91 4.65 -36.61 2.21
CA PHE A 91 4.46 -35.58 1.20
C PHE A 91 3.01 -35.10 1.20
N ASP A 92 2.81 -33.82 0.91
CA ASP A 92 1.47 -33.22 0.78
C ASP A 92 1.50 -32.01 -0.14
N GLY A 93 0.33 -31.65 -0.67
CA GLY A 93 0.10 -30.39 -1.37
C GLY A 93 0.90 -30.18 -2.66
N LEU A 94 1.19 -31.28 -3.44
CA LEU A 94 1.82 -31.12 -4.75
C LEU A 94 0.92 -30.34 -5.70
N ALA A 95 1.41 -29.23 -6.19
CA ALA A 95 0.70 -28.37 -7.13
C ALA A 95 1.65 -27.86 -8.21
N LEU A 96 1.15 -27.79 -9.43
CA LEU A 96 1.84 -27.20 -10.57
C LEU A 96 0.96 -26.10 -11.15
N TYR A 97 1.52 -24.91 -11.29
CA TYR A 97 0.84 -23.75 -11.87
C TYR A 97 1.58 -23.33 -13.13
N LYS A 98 0.84 -23.09 -14.23
CA LYS A 98 1.42 -22.36 -15.35
C LYS A 98 1.44 -20.90 -14.96
N GLU A 99 2.63 -20.33 -14.95
CA GLU A 99 2.84 -18.97 -14.49
C GLU A 99 3.35 -18.11 -15.65
N ASN A 100 2.69 -16.97 -15.82
CA ASN A 100 3.32 -15.81 -16.42
C ASN A 100 3.87 -15.01 -15.25
N PHE A 101 5.12 -15.33 -14.81
CA PHE A 101 5.68 -14.73 -13.61
C PHE A 101 5.82 -13.23 -13.75
N GLY A 102 5.16 -12.52 -12.84
CA GLY A 102 5.26 -11.09 -12.73
C GLY A 102 4.73 -10.37 -13.97
N CYS A 103 5.08 -9.11 -14.06
CA CYS A 103 4.82 -8.28 -15.23
C CYS A 103 5.80 -8.63 -16.35
N SER A 104 5.36 -8.55 -17.59
CA SER A 104 6.26 -8.52 -18.73
C SER A 104 6.53 -7.07 -19.15
N TYR A 105 7.76 -6.80 -19.56
CA TYR A 105 8.26 -5.47 -19.87
C TYR A 105 8.76 -5.45 -21.31
N THR A 106 8.47 -4.38 -22.05
CA THR A 106 9.08 -4.15 -23.36
C THR A 106 9.79 -2.80 -23.38
N TYR A 107 10.88 -2.75 -24.11
CA TYR A 107 11.77 -1.59 -24.19
C TYR A 107 11.99 -1.21 -25.65
N ASP A 108 12.25 0.06 -25.92
CA ASP A 108 12.73 0.52 -27.22
C ASP A 108 14.25 0.35 -27.39
N ASP A 109 14.78 0.78 -28.52
CA ASP A 109 16.23 0.65 -28.84
C ASP A 109 17.10 1.56 -27.95
N GLU A 110 16.55 2.61 -27.34
CA GLU A 110 17.17 3.50 -26.37
C GLU A 110 17.08 2.99 -24.93
N ASN A 111 16.50 1.79 -24.69
CA ASN A 111 16.21 1.16 -23.42
C ASN A 111 15.17 1.90 -22.56
N ASN A 112 14.28 2.68 -23.13
CA ASN A 112 13.14 3.20 -22.43
C ASN A 112 12.05 2.12 -22.29
N LEU A 113 11.40 2.03 -21.13
CA LEU A 113 10.29 1.12 -20.87
C LEU A 113 9.04 1.58 -21.63
N ILE A 114 8.66 0.91 -22.71
CA ILE A 114 7.50 1.30 -23.54
C ILE A 114 6.20 0.58 -23.20
N SER A 115 6.25 -0.57 -22.54
CA SER A 115 5.04 -1.17 -21.97
C SER A 115 5.29 -2.10 -20.80
N VAL A 116 4.27 -2.21 -19.93
CA VAL A 116 4.17 -3.19 -18.87
C VAL A 116 2.87 -3.95 -19.05
N LYS A 117 2.94 -5.27 -19.05
CA LYS A 117 1.77 -6.16 -19.06
C LYS A 117 1.73 -6.92 -17.73
N ASP A 118 0.62 -6.83 -17.02
CA ASP A 118 0.43 -7.48 -15.71
C ASP A 118 -0.01 -8.96 -15.86
N LEU A 119 -0.21 -9.63 -14.72
CA LEU A 119 -0.63 -11.04 -14.65
C LEU A 119 -2.04 -11.31 -15.18
N GLN A 120 -2.86 -10.26 -15.34
CA GLN A 120 -4.18 -10.35 -16.00
C GLN A 120 -4.14 -9.90 -17.47
N GLU A 121 -2.93 -9.78 -18.04
CA GLU A 121 -2.69 -9.34 -19.41
C GLU A 121 -3.10 -7.89 -19.70
N GLN A 122 -3.32 -7.08 -18.67
CA GLN A 122 -3.60 -5.66 -18.81
C GLN A 122 -2.32 -4.91 -19.16
N VAL A 123 -2.38 -4.03 -20.15
CA VAL A 123 -1.19 -3.36 -20.70
C VAL A 123 -1.23 -1.86 -20.43
N THR A 124 -0.23 -1.37 -19.72
CA THR A 124 0.10 0.06 -19.60
C THR A 124 1.21 0.40 -20.57
N LYS A 125 1.08 1.49 -21.32
CA LYS A 125 2.06 1.95 -22.31
C LYS A 125 2.68 3.28 -21.91
N PHE A 126 3.95 3.49 -22.31
CA PHE A 126 4.70 4.71 -22.07
C PHE A 126 5.23 5.25 -23.39
N GLU A 127 5.22 6.56 -23.53
CA GLU A 127 5.71 7.28 -24.72
C GLU A 127 6.84 8.22 -24.27
N TYR A 128 7.86 8.35 -25.14
CA TYR A 128 9.06 9.16 -24.87
C TYR A 128 9.37 10.08 -26.04
N ASN A 129 10.05 11.18 -25.76
CA ASN A 129 10.64 12.01 -26.80
C ASN A 129 12.06 11.52 -27.15
N SER A 130 12.71 12.20 -28.12
CA SER A 130 14.07 11.87 -28.56
C SER A 130 15.17 12.05 -27.50
N LYS A 131 14.84 12.64 -26.34
CA LYS A 131 15.74 12.82 -25.20
C LYS A 131 15.46 11.80 -24.09
N SER A 132 14.62 10.80 -24.34
CA SER A 132 14.12 9.81 -23.34
C SER A 132 13.34 10.45 -22.19
N ASP A 133 12.69 11.61 -22.38
CA ASP A 133 11.71 12.13 -21.44
C ASP A 133 10.35 11.50 -21.70
N MET A 134 9.69 11.01 -20.66
CA MET A 134 8.38 10.40 -20.79
C MET A 134 7.30 11.43 -21.14
N THR A 135 6.72 11.34 -22.34
CA THR A 135 5.71 12.28 -22.86
C THR A 135 4.29 11.78 -22.67
N GLY A 136 4.09 10.52 -22.36
CA GLY A 136 2.77 9.96 -22.14
C GLY A 136 2.74 8.66 -21.39
N ILE A 137 1.61 8.44 -20.70
CA ILE A 137 1.22 7.15 -20.10
C ILE A 137 -0.17 6.83 -20.61
N THR A 138 -0.37 5.62 -21.15
CA THR A 138 -1.68 5.12 -21.52
C THR A 138 -2.01 3.91 -20.65
N ASP A 139 -3.11 4.01 -19.90
CA ASP A 139 -3.57 2.94 -19.02
C ASP A 139 -4.16 1.74 -19.78
N ALA A 140 -4.51 0.67 -19.07
CA ALA A 140 -5.04 -0.56 -19.64
C ALA A 140 -6.42 -0.37 -20.34
N LYS A 141 -7.15 0.68 -20.04
CA LYS A 141 -8.41 1.07 -20.69
C LYS A 141 -8.22 1.99 -21.90
N GLY A 142 -6.96 2.37 -22.20
CA GLY A 142 -6.62 3.25 -23.32
C GLY A 142 -6.77 4.73 -23.00
N ASN A 143 -6.86 5.12 -21.72
CA ASN A 143 -6.88 6.52 -21.33
C ASN A 143 -5.45 7.02 -21.19
N SER A 144 -5.15 8.21 -21.74
CA SER A 144 -3.80 8.74 -21.78
C SER A 144 -3.64 9.98 -20.92
N PHE A 145 -2.55 10.04 -20.18
CA PHE A 145 -2.02 11.24 -19.53
C PHE A 145 -0.77 11.68 -20.30
N LYS A 146 -0.64 12.98 -20.61
CA LYS A 146 0.45 13.53 -21.43
C LYS A 146 1.26 14.56 -20.66
N TYR A 147 2.56 14.61 -20.95
CA TYR A 147 3.52 15.55 -20.36
C TYR A 147 4.20 16.39 -21.43
N GLU A 148 4.41 17.67 -21.13
CA GLU A 148 5.22 18.59 -21.91
C GLU A 148 6.35 19.14 -21.03
N TYR A 149 7.53 19.24 -21.57
CA TYR A 149 8.74 19.66 -20.88
C TYR A 149 9.13 21.07 -21.30
N ASP A 150 9.93 21.77 -20.48
CA ASP A 150 10.60 23.00 -20.89
C ASP A 150 11.61 22.70 -22.01
N ASN A 151 12.04 23.76 -22.69
CA ASN A 151 13.02 23.64 -23.77
C ASN A 151 14.47 23.78 -23.27
N GLU A 152 14.67 23.87 -21.94
CA GLU A 152 15.99 24.01 -21.35
C GLU A 152 16.74 22.67 -21.45
N GLU A 153 17.94 22.71 -22.05
CA GLU A 153 18.76 21.49 -22.23
C GLU A 153 19.23 20.87 -20.90
N THR A 154 19.30 21.70 -19.84
CA THR A 154 19.89 21.32 -18.56
C THR A 154 18.88 20.89 -17.51
N THR A 155 17.65 21.42 -17.52
CA THR A 155 16.66 21.19 -16.46
C THR A 155 15.63 20.14 -16.82
N ARG A 156 15.15 20.10 -18.08
CA ARG A 156 14.17 19.12 -18.57
C ARG A 156 12.95 18.94 -17.63
N ASN A 157 12.42 20.07 -17.14
CA ASN A 157 11.31 20.05 -16.18
C ASN A 157 9.98 19.87 -16.90
N VAL A 158 9.04 19.12 -16.29
CA VAL A 158 7.65 19.01 -16.77
C VAL A 158 6.94 20.33 -16.53
N VAL A 159 6.61 21.07 -17.59
CA VAL A 159 5.88 22.35 -17.49
C VAL A 159 4.37 22.21 -17.63
N LYS A 160 3.91 21.08 -18.22
CA LYS A 160 2.49 20.82 -18.39
C LYS A 160 2.19 19.32 -18.33
N GLY A 161 1.10 18.97 -17.66
CA GLY A 161 0.45 17.66 -17.70
C GLY A 161 -0.97 17.80 -18.22
N THR A 162 -1.47 16.81 -18.98
CA THR A 162 -2.85 16.78 -19.43
C THR A 162 -3.45 15.40 -19.17
N SER A 163 -4.51 15.34 -18.36
CA SER A 163 -5.20 14.10 -18.06
C SER A 163 -6.08 13.63 -19.20
N ALA A 164 -6.55 12.38 -19.15
CA ALA A 164 -7.47 11.80 -20.12
C ALA A 164 -8.84 12.51 -20.19
N GLN A 165 -9.21 13.27 -19.16
CA GLN A 165 -10.38 14.15 -19.13
C GLN A 165 -10.08 15.60 -19.57
N ASN A 166 -8.87 15.83 -20.11
CA ASN A 166 -8.38 17.17 -20.50
C ASN A 166 -8.25 18.15 -19.33
N VAL A 167 -8.08 17.67 -18.10
CA VAL A 167 -7.65 18.52 -16.98
C VAL A 167 -6.19 18.86 -17.21
N VAL A 168 -5.88 20.16 -17.25
CA VAL A 168 -4.52 20.63 -17.53
C VAL A 168 -3.85 21.08 -16.24
N TYR A 169 -2.67 20.55 -15.98
CA TYR A 169 -1.77 20.91 -14.89
C TYR A 169 -0.61 21.74 -15.46
N ARG A 170 -0.21 22.78 -14.75
CA ARG A 170 0.95 23.59 -15.13
C ARG A 170 1.89 23.76 -13.95
N PHE A 171 3.19 23.87 -14.28
CA PHE A 171 4.28 24.02 -13.33
C PHE A 171 5.23 25.12 -13.81
N THR A 172 5.79 25.88 -12.87
CA THR A 172 6.91 26.78 -13.11
C THR A 172 8.00 26.53 -12.09
N TYR A 173 9.24 26.73 -12.48
CA TYR A 173 10.40 26.39 -11.68
C TYR A 173 11.36 27.57 -11.52
N ASP A 174 12.20 27.54 -10.51
CA ASP A 174 13.37 28.40 -10.42
C ASP A 174 14.56 27.75 -11.16
N SER A 175 15.71 28.46 -11.19
CA SER A 175 16.92 27.96 -11.84
C SER A 175 17.60 26.78 -11.12
N ALA A 176 17.14 26.40 -9.92
CA ALA A 176 17.58 25.22 -9.19
C ALA A 176 16.66 24.01 -9.40
N GLY A 177 15.57 24.17 -10.17
CA GLY A 177 14.58 23.12 -10.41
C GLY A 177 13.48 23.02 -9.34
N ASN A 178 13.38 23.99 -8.42
CA ASN A 178 12.31 23.99 -7.43
C ASN A 178 11.00 24.47 -8.05
N VAL A 179 9.89 23.77 -7.75
CA VAL A 179 8.55 24.16 -8.21
C VAL A 179 8.11 25.44 -7.49
N LEU A 180 8.03 26.55 -8.22
CA LEU A 180 7.56 27.85 -7.69
C LEU A 180 6.04 27.99 -7.78
N LYS A 181 5.43 27.48 -8.85
CA LYS A 181 3.98 27.58 -9.04
C LYS A 181 3.45 26.27 -9.64
N SER A 182 2.36 25.76 -9.14
CA SER A 182 1.70 24.56 -9.66
C SER A 182 0.20 24.64 -9.48
N GLY A 183 -0.58 24.08 -10.43
CA GLY A 183 -2.04 24.06 -10.31
C GLY A 183 -2.74 23.47 -11.54
N CYS A 184 -4.03 23.14 -11.38
CA CYS A 184 -4.91 22.84 -12.50
C CYS A 184 -5.36 24.16 -13.14
N VAL A 185 -5.25 24.26 -14.46
CA VAL A 185 -5.55 25.52 -15.18
C VAL A 185 -6.70 25.34 -16.16
N ASP A 186 -7.34 26.46 -16.51
CA ASP A 186 -8.27 26.47 -17.62
C ASP A 186 -7.51 26.34 -18.95
N PRO A 187 -7.76 25.31 -19.77
CA PRO A 187 -7.09 25.17 -21.07
C PRO A 187 -7.25 26.39 -22.00
N LYS A 188 -8.34 27.14 -21.84
CA LYS A 188 -8.65 28.33 -22.67
C LYS A 188 -8.06 29.60 -22.09
N VAL A 189 -7.78 29.64 -20.78
CA VAL A 189 -7.23 30.82 -20.08
C VAL A 189 -6.12 30.29 -19.14
N PRO A 190 -4.92 30.03 -19.66
CA PRO A 190 -3.88 29.29 -18.95
C PRO A 190 -3.38 29.95 -17.65
N ASP A 191 -3.61 31.23 -17.46
CA ASP A 191 -3.25 31.94 -16.22
C ASP A 191 -4.28 31.75 -15.11
N THR A 192 -5.46 31.24 -15.45
CA THR A 192 -6.54 30.97 -14.51
C THR A 192 -6.46 29.52 -14.00
N GLY A 193 -6.26 29.32 -12.70
CA GLY A 193 -6.09 27.98 -12.15
C GLY A 193 -6.15 27.88 -10.63
N THR A 194 -6.08 26.63 -10.13
CA THR A 194 -5.99 26.31 -8.70
C THR A 194 -4.53 26.43 -8.24
N TRP A 195 -4.01 27.64 -8.29
CA TRP A 195 -2.58 27.89 -8.10
C TRP A 195 -2.13 27.72 -6.65
N ILE A 196 -1.02 27.01 -6.49
CA ILE A 196 -0.21 26.99 -5.28
C ILE A 196 1.13 27.61 -5.66
N THR A 197 1.51 28.70 -4.96
CA THR A 197 2.78 29.39 -5.16
C THR A 197 3.72 29.18 -3.98
N ARG A 198 5.01 29.07 -4.26
CA ARG A 198 6.06 28.88 -3.26
C ARG A 198 7.11 29.95 -3.42
N VAL A 199 7.59 30.44 -2.30
CA VAL A 199 8.78 31.31 -2.24
C VAL A 199 9.88 30.50 -1.56
N MET A 200 11.01 30.42 -2.21
CA MET A 200 12.17 29.72 -1.66
C MET A 200 13.03 30.68 -0.83
N THR A 201 13.87 30.13 0.03
CA THR A 201 14.95 30.86 0.70
C THR A 201 15.99 31.36 -0.31
N SER A 202 16.89 32.25 0.11
CA SER A 202 17.88 32.87 -0.80
C SER A 202 18.87 31.88 -1.40
N ASP A 203 19.13 30.79 -0.69
CA ASP A 203 19.99 29.67 -1.13
C ASP A 203 19.22 28.63 -1.97
N LYS A 204 17.87 28.79 -2.09
CA LYS A 204 16.95 27.92 -2.82
C LYS A 204 16.84 26.49 -2.30
N ASN A 205 17.30 26.21 -1.08
CA ASN A 205 17.26 24.87 -0.49
C ASN A 205 15.97 24.60 0.26
N HIS A 206 15.33 25.66 0.79
CA HIS A 206 14.12 25.53 1.62
C HIS A 206 12.98 26.38 1.12
N VAL A 207 11.75 25.93 1.42
CA VAL A 207 10.53 26.72 1.19
C VAL A 207 10.39 27.74 2.31
N LYS A 208 10.33 29.04 1.97
CA LYS A 208 10.08 30.14 2.89
C LYS A 208 8.59 30.39 3.12
N SER A 209 7.77 30.25 2.07
CA SER A 209 6.33 30.34 2.20
C SER A 209 5.60 29.57 1.11
N VAL A 210 4.36 29.17 1.41
CA VAL A 210 3.43 28.56 0.46
C VAL A 210 2.12 29.33 0.53
N THR A 211 1.63 29.78 -0.63
CA THR A 211 0.32 30.42 -0.78
C THR A 211 -0.59 29.51 -1.61
N ASP A 212 -1.75 29.18 -1.08
CA ASP A 212 -2.76 28.39 -1.78
C ASP A 212 -3.62 29.26 -2.73
N ALA A 213 -4.51 28.61 -3.50
CA ALA A 213 -5.44 29.32 -4.39
C ALA A 213 -6.46 30.19 -3.65
N GLY A 214 -6.59 30.04 -2.34
CA GLY A 214 -7.41 30.85 -1.46
C GLY A 214 -6.69 32.07 -0.89
N GLU A 215 -5.46 32.35 -1.36
CA GLU A 215 -4.59 33.42 -0.86
C GLU A 215 -4.15 33.20 0.61
N ASN A 216 -4.35 32.00 1.14
CA ASN A 216 -3.86 31.64 2.46
C ASN A 216 -2.37 31.33 2.37
N THR A 217 -1.56 32.08 3.12
CA THR A 217 -0.11 31.91 3.11
C THR A 217 0.36 31.33 4.44
N VAL A 218 1.14 30.27 4.37
CA VAL A 218 1.90 29.72 5.50
C VAL A 218 3.37 30.10 5.34
N HIS A 219 4.06 30.32 6.46
CA HIS A 219 5.45 30.73 6.48
C HIS A 219 6.31 29.76 7.29
N TYR A 220 7.54 29.56 6.81
CA TYR A 220 8.56 28.75 7.46
C TYR A 220 9.79 29.61 7.74
N THR A 221 10.40 29.43 8.89
CA THR A 221 11.66 30.07 9.26
C THR A 221 12.69 28.99 9.50
N TRP A 222 13.89 29.16 8.98
CA TRP A 222 14.96 28.18 8.99
C TRP A 222 16.22 28.73 9.66
N ASP A 223 16.92 27.88 10.38
CA ASP A 223 18.33 28.04 10.67
C ASP A 223 19.11 27.51 9.46
N MET A 224 19.58 28.43 8.63
CA MET A 224 20.24 28.15 7.36
C MET A 224 21.62 27.48 7.53
N THR A 225 22.19 27.49 8.75
CA THR A 225 23.49 26.86 9.04
C THR A 225 23.32 25.39 9.36
N ARG A 226 22.22 25.05 9.99
CA ARG A 226 21.93 23.70 10.48
C ARG A 226 20.81 23.00 9.69
N ASP A 227 20.24 23.67 8.67
CA ASP A 227 19.10 23.19 7.88
C ASP A 227 17.86 22.79 8.71
N LEU A 228 17.66 23.48 9.87
CA LEU A 228 16.57 23.17 10.80
C LEU A 228 15.46 24.22 10.75
N MET A 229 14.20 23.75 10.74
CA MET A 229 13.03 24.64 10.78
C MET A 229 12.86 25.19 12.21
N THR A 230 13.04 26.50 12.39
CA THR A 230 12.93 27.16 13.69
C THR A 230 11.54 27.73 13.98
N ALA A 231 10.71 27.94 12.95
CA ALA A 231 9.32 28.31 13.15
C ALA A 231 8.43 27.96 11.95
N PHE A 232 7.17 27.70 12.25
CA PHE A 232 6.05 27.60 11.33
C PHE A 232 4.98 28.60 11.73
N GLN A 233 4.37 29.30 10.73
CA GLN A 233 3.24 30.20 10.95
C GLN A 233 2.13 29.86 9.96
N ASP A 234 0.93 29.62 10.48
CA ASP A 234 -0.26 29.37 9.65
C ASP A 234 -0.80 30.68 9.03
N ALA A 235 -1.77 30.53 8.10
CA ALA A 235 -2.40 31.66 7.43
C ALA A 235 -3.24 32.57 8.35
N LYS A 236 -3.55 32.13 9.56
CA LYS A 236 -4.23 32.96 10.58
C LYS A 236 -3.25 33.69 11.49
N GLY A 237 -1.95 33.50 11.27
CA GLY A 237 -0.89 34.13 12.06
C GLY A 237 -0.51 33.35 13.32
N ASN A 238 -1.06 32.16 13.57
CA ASN A 238 -0.63 31.33 14.68
C ASN A 238 0.77 30.81 14.40
N LYS A 239 1.68 30.99 15.36
CA LYS A 239 3.08 30.62 15.20
C LYS A 239 3.48 29.56 16.21
N ILE A 240 4.17 28.52 15.71
CA ILE A 240 4.88 27.52 16.52
C ILE A 240 6.37 27.78 16.32
N SER A 241 7.13 27.82 17.42
CA SER A 241 8.59 27.95 17.41
C SER A 241 9.24 26.69 17.92
N TYR A 242 10.35 26.30 17.31
CA TYR A 242 11.09 25.08 17.61
C TYR A 242 12.48 25.41 18.10
N THR A 243 12.97 24.61 19.06
CA THR A 243 14.38 24.66 19.50
C THR A 243 14.98 23.26 19.44
N TYR A 244 16.28 23.18 19.22
CA TYR A 244 17.02 21.93 19.01
C TYR A 244 18.26 21.90 19.90
N ASP A 245 18.73 20.69 20.20
CA ASP A 245 20.02 20.50 20.85
C ASP A 245 21.19 20.52 19.85
N ASP A 246 22.41 20.28 20.34
CA ASP A 246 23.62 20.27 19.53
C ASP A 246 23.69 19.03 18.58
N MET A 247 22.87 18.01 18.83
CA MET A 247 22.70 16.82 17.98
C MET A 247 21.50 16.97 17.03
N GLU A 248 20.96 18.21 16.88
CA GLU A 248 19.84 18.53 15.99
C GLU A 248 18.50 17.85 16.33
N ARG A 249 18.36 17.33 17.57
CA ARG A 249 17.12 16.75 18.05
C ARG A 249 16.20 17.84 18.62
N LEU A 250 14.89 17.72 18.40
CA LEU A 250 13.89 18.69 18.82
C LEU A 250 13.79 18.79 20.35
N LEU A 251 14.19 19.92 20.95
CA LEU A 251 14.07 20.16 22.40
C LEU A 251 12.73 20.74 22.81
N SER A 252 12.14 21.62 21.99
CA SER A 252 10.82 22.16 22.30
C SER A 252 10.04 22.61 21.08
N ALA A 253 8.71 22.52 21.20
CA ALA A 253 7.75 23.17 20.31
C ALA A 253 6.85 24.07 21.17
N THR A 254 6.81 25.37 20.86
CA THR A 254 6.11 26.37 21.66
C THR A 254 5.14 27.16 20.79
N GLN A 255 3.87 27.21 21.19
CA GLN A 255 2.81 28.01 20.54
C GLN A 255 2.18 28.95 21.53
N ILE A 256 1.91 30.17 21.10
CA ILE A 256 1.09 31.12 21.87
C ILE A 256 -0.33 31.09 21.31
N VAL A 257 -1.29 30.73 22.15
CA VAL A 257 -2.71 30.68 21.85
C VAL A 257 -3.48 31.73 22.63
N THR A 258 -4.63 32.19 22.12
CA THR A 258 -5.52 33.09 22.85
C THR A 258 -6.76 32.33 23.29
N VAL A 259 -6.93 32.17 24.61
CA VAL A 259 -8.07 31.46 25.21
C VAL A 259 -8.84 32.48 26.05
N ASN A 260 -10.11 32.71 25.73
CA ASN A 260 -10.98 33.68 26.46
C ASN A 260 -10.35 35.09 26.58
N GLY A 261 -9.62 35.53 25.54
CA GLY A 261 -8.96 36.84 25.51
C GLY A 261 -7.59 36.89 26.20
N ASN A 262 -7.17 35.85 26.89
CA ASN A 262 -5.86 35.72 27.53
C ASN A 262 -4.87 34.98 26.62
N ARG A 263 -3.63 35.45 26.59
CA ARG A 263 -2.53 34.74 25.88
C ARG A 263 -1.98 33.66 26.79
N GLU A 264 -2.05 32.43 26.31
CA GLU A 264 -1.50 31.26 26.97
C GLU A 264 -0.39 30.64 26.12
N THR A 265 0.62 30.07 26.78
CA THR A 265 1.70 29.37 26.10
C THR A 265 1.47 27.87 26.21
N VAL A 266 1.30 27.22 25.04
CA VAL A 266 1.28 25.78 24.91
C VAL A 266 2.68 25.32 24.53
N ARG A 267 3.29 24.45 25.34
CA ARG A 267 4.68 24.02 25.13
C ARG A 267 4.83 22.51 25.31
N ASN A 268 5.49 21.90 24.34
CA ASN A 268 6.06 20.57 24.47
C ASN A 268 7.56 20.68 24.70
N ASN A 269 8.08 20.00 25.69
CA ASN A 269 9.51 19.77 25.88
C ASN A 269 9.81 18.30 25.65
N TYR A 270 10.93 18.03 25.01
CA TYR A 270 11.37 16.68 24.64
C TYR A 270 12.68 16.38 25.33
N SER A 271 12.83 15.19 25.88
CA SER A 271 14.03 14.71 26.56
C SER A 271 14.52 13.43 25.88
N TYR A 272 15.84 13.29 25.82
CA TYR A 272 16.48 12.17 25.14
C TYR A 272 17.55 11.53 26.06
N THR A 273 17.72 10.22 25.88
CA THR A 273 18.88 9.49 26.38
C THR A 273 19.48 8.76 25.18
N ASP A 274 20.74 9.00 24.90
CA ASP A 274 21.35 8.66 23.62
C ASP A 274 20.47 9.17 22.45
N ASP A 275 20.10 8.33 21.50
CA ASP A 275 19.21 8.72 20.36
C ASP A 275 17.72 8.50 20.65
N ASN A 276 17.37 7.95 21.82
CA ASN A 276 15.99 7.62 22.15
C ASN A 276 15.28 8.79 22.83
N LEU A 277 14.03 9.09 22.37
CA LEU A 277 13.14 10.04 23.03
C LEU A 277 12.62 9.44 24.35
N THR A 278 13.10 9.91 25.48
CA THR A 278 12.74 9.37 26.80
C THR A 278 11.65 10.14 27.52
N GLY A 279 11.32 11.35 27.08
CA GLY A 279 10.23 12.10 27.70
C GLY A 279 9.63 13.18 26.80
N ILE A 280 8.32 13.41 27.04
CA ILE A 280 7.58 14.56 26.49
C ILE A 280 6.84 15.20 27.66
N VAL A 281 7.03 16.51 27.86
CA VAL A 281 6.24 17.29 28.83
C VAL A 281 5.37 18.26 28.07
N HIS A 282 4.05 18.00 28.04
CA HIS A 282 3.04 18.86 27.44
C HIS A 282 2.37 19.72 28.51
N ASN A 283 2.66 21.01 28.57
CA ASN A 283 2.11 21.96 29.58
C ASN A 283 2.17 21.42 31.03
N GLY A 284 3.29 20.80 31.40
CA GLY A 284 3.46 20.22 32.73
C GLY A 284 2.95 18.79 32.90
N PHE A 285 2.32 18.21 31.85
CA PHE A 285 1.86 16.82 31.85
C PHE A 285 2.91 15.92 31.19
N ALA A 286 3.47 14.99 31.97
CA ALA A 286 4.61 14.19 31.53
C ALA A 286 4.21 12.85 30.95
N TYR A 287 4.89 12.51 29.85
CA TYR A 287 4.92 11.18 29.22
C TYR A 287 6.37 10.71 29.26
N ASP A 288 6.60 9.52 29.79
CA ASP A 288 7.93 8.94 29.90
C ASP A 288 7.99 7.64 29.13
N PHE A 289 9.08 7.42 28.40
CA PHE A 289 9.31 6.26 27.53
C PHE A 289 10.59 5.55 27.97
N ASN A 290 10.49 4.25 28.18
CA ASN A 290 11.65 3.38 28.39
C ASN A 290 11.82 2.44 27.20
N TYR A 291 13.04 1.99 26.99
CA TYR A 291 13.44 1.16 25.85
C TYR A 291 14.15 -0.10 26.32
N ASN A 292 14.02 -1.17 25.55
CA ASN A 292 14.82 -2.37 25.74
C ASN A 292 16.22 -2.21 25.10
N ALA A 293 17.08 -3.20 25.26
CA ALA A 293 18.43 -3.19 24.73
C ALA A 293 18.50 -3.13 23.17
N PHE A 294 17.39 -3.37 22.48
CA PHE A 294 17.29 -3.34 21.00
C PHE A 294 16.67 -2.02 20.49
N GLY A 295 16.41 -1.05 21.37
CA GLY A 295 15.81 0.23 21.00
C GLY A 295 14.28 0.20 20.79
N ASN A 296 13.60 -0.88 21.18
CA ASN A 296 12.14 -0.93 21.16
C ASN A 296 11.57 -0.33 22.44
N VAL A 297 10.49 0.45 22.36
CA VAL A 297 9.78 0.99 23.54
C VAL A 297 9.33 -0.18 24.43
N SER A 298 9.81 -0.24 25.67
CA SER A 298 9.44 -1.29 26.64
C SER A 298 8.25 -0.89 27.50
N ASP A 299 8.15 0.39 27.86
CA ASP A 299 6.97 0.90 28.57
C ASP A 299 6.77 2.40 28.37
N VAL A 300 5.53 2.83 28.58
CA VAL A 300 5.10 4.23 28.57
C VAL A 300 4.40 4.54 29.86
N SER A 301 4.87 5.58 30.55
CA SER A 301 4.20 6.15 31.72
C SER A 301 3.59 7.50 31.39
N VAL A 302 2.47 7.79 32.03
CA VAL A 302 1.74 9.06 31.91
C VAL A 302 1.52 9.64 33.30
N ALA A 303 2.02 10.85 33.54
CA ALA A 303 2.01 11.50 34.87
C ALA A 303 2.54 10.57 35.97
N GLY A 304 3.62 9.86 35.71
CA GLY A 304 4.27 8.94 36.64
C GLY A 304 3.55 7.60 36.87
N LYS A 305 2.47 7.32 36.11
CA LYS A 305 1.76 6.04 36.18
C LYS A 305 1.97 5.26 34.90
N GLN A 306 2.32 3.99 35.00
CA GLN A 306 2.47 3.12 33.86
C GLN A 306 1.13 3.01 33.09
N ALA A 307 1.11 3.44 31.84
CA ALA A 307 -0.04 3.37 30.97
C ALA A 307 -0.03 2.09 30.13
N VAL A 308 1.16 1.74 29.60
CA VAL A 308 1.34 0.59 28.73
C VAL A 308 2.74 0.00 28.92
N ARG A 309 2.87 -1.33 28.87
CA ARG A 309 4.14 -2.05 28.80
C ARG A 309 4.09 -3.03 27.62
N TYR A 310 5.21 -3.12 26.92
CA TYR A 310 5.40 -4.00 25.76
C TYR A 310 6.41 -5.10 26.07
N GLU A 311 6.10 -6.31 25.67
CA GLU A 311 6.98 -7.47 25.78
C GLU A 311 7.31 -7.95 24.37
N TYR A 312 8.58 -8.21 24.09
CA TYR A 312 9.08 -8.61 22.77
C TYR A 312 9.77 -9.95 22.84
N GLU A 313 9.80 -10.63 21.72
CA GLU A 313 10.52 -11.89 21.57
C GLU A 313 12.03 -11.61 21.42
N ASP A 314 12.82 -12.36 22.17
CA ASP A 314 14.27 -12.26 22.09
C ASP A 314 14.77 -12.77 20.72
N GLY A 315 15.60 -11.96 20.07
CA GLY A 315 16.28 -12.32 18.81
C GLY A 315 15.63 -11.82 17.54
N ASN A 316 14.30 -11.80 17.40
CA ASN A 316 13.62 -11.27 16.20
C ASN A 316 12.82 -9.98 16.43
N GLY A 317 12.59 -9.61 17.71
CA GLY A 317 11.92 -8.37 18.06
C GLY A 317 10.39 -8.36 17.84
N ASN A 318 9.76 -9.50 17.64
CA ASN A 318 8.31 -9.59 17.52
C ASN A 318 7.63 -9.11 18.81
N LEU A 319 6.58 -8.31 18.68
CA LEU A 319 5.76 -7.86 19.81
C LEU A 319 4.92 -9.03 20.35
N LEU A 320 5.29 -9.56 21.50
CA LEU A 320 4.56 -10.68 22.12
C LEU A 320 3.33 -10.22 22.91
N LYS A 321 3.43 -9.06 23.59
CA LYS A 321 2.37 -8.66 24.50
C LYS A 321 2.32 -7.14 24.70
N VAL A 322 1.10 -6.62 24.81
CA VAL A 322 0.79 -5.24 25.21
C VAL A 322 0.00 -5.30 26.51
N CYS A 323 0.62 -4.85 27.61
CA CYS A 323 0.02 -4.82 28.95
C CYS A 323 -0.44 -3.41 29.26
N TYR A 324 -1.71 -3.20 29.58
CA TYR A 324 -2.28 -1.91 29.96
C TYR A 324 -2.19 -1.68 31.46
N GLY A 325 -2.14 -0.42 31.88
CA GLY A 325 -2.00 -0.03 33.29
C GLY A 325 -3.14 -0.49 34.21
N ASN A 326 -4.28 -0.86 33.66
CA ASN A 326 -5.41 -1.45 34.40
C ASN A 326 -5.30 -2.97 34.61
N GLY A 327 -4.25 -3.63 34.08
CA GLY A 327 -4.03 -5.07 34.16
C GLY A 327 -4.61 -5.90 32.99
N ALA A 328 -5.32 -5.27 32.06
CA ALA A 328 -5.70 -5.91 30.81
C ALA A 328 -4.49 -6.09 29.89
N TYR A 329 -4.55 -7.05 28.97
CA TYR A 329 -3.50 -7.19 27.96
C TYR A 329 -4.01 -7.80 26.66
N ILE A 330 -3.24 -7.57 25.58
CA ILE A 330 -3.33 -8.28 24.31
C ILE A 330 -2.02 -9.06 24.13
N ARG A 331 -2.10 -10.33 23.73
CA ARG A 331 -0.96 -11.18 23.44
C ARG A 331 -1.03 -11.73 22.03
N TYR A 332 0.12 -11.84 21.38
CA TYR A 332 0.29 -12.29 20.01
C TYR A 332 1.12 -13.57 19.97
N GLU A 333 0.76 -14.47 19.08
CA GLU A 333 1.57 -15.61 18.65
C GLU A 333 1.82 -15.52 17.16
N TYR A 334 3.01 -15.90 16.74
CA TYR A 334 3.48 -15.81 15.36
C TYR A 334 3.68 -17.20 14.76
N ASP A 335 3.51 -17.31 13.46
CA ASP A 335 3.87 -18.50 12.70
C ASP A 335 5.39 -18.52 12.39
N LYS A 336 5.86 -19.60 11.75
CA LYS A 336 7.27 -19.76 11.38
C LYS A 336 7.79 -18.70 10.39
N GLN A 337 6.91 -17.92 9.74
CA GLN A 337 7.22 -16.82 8.84
C GLN A 337 7.09 -15.45 9.51
N ASN A 338 7.05 -15.39 10.84
CA ASN A 338 6.88 -14.17 11.63
C ASN A 338 5.59 -13.38 11.34
N ARG A 339 4.50 -14.07 10.96
CA ARG A 339 3.18 -13.46 10.77
C ARG A 339 2.30 -13.79 11.97
N ILE A 340 1.46 -12.85 12.38
CA ILE A 340 0.53 -13.06 13.52
C ILE A 340 -0.40 -14.23 13.20
N HIS A 341 -0.34 -15.29 14.02
CA HIS A 341 -1.16 -16.49 13.89
C HIS A 341 -2.36 -16.47 14.86
N MET A 342 -2.13 -16.05 16.11
CA MET A 342 -3.16 -15.94 17.13
C MET A 342 -3.06 -14.62 17.86
N VAL A 343 -4.22 -14.07 18.22
CA VAL A 343 -4.37 -12.92 19.10
C VAL A 343 -5.23 -13.32 20.29
N TYR A 344 -4.76 -13.01 21.47
CA TYR A 344 -5.43 -13.25 22.73
C TYR A 344 -5.72 -11.93 23.44
N PHE A 345 -6.77 -11.93 24.22
CA PHE A 345 -7.13 -10.81 25.08
C PHE A 345 -7.41 -11.28 26.48
N LYS A 346 -7.00 -10.48 27.47
CA LYS A 346 -7.42 -10.65 28.86
C LYS A 346 -7.87 -9.32 29.41
N ASP A 347 -9.10 -9.25 29.88
CA ASP A 347 -9.59 -8.09 30.62
C ASP A 347 -8.94 -8.02 32.01
N ALA A 348 -8.90 -6.84 32.59
CA ALA A 348 -8.40 -6.61 33.95
C ALA A 348 -9.20 -7.39 35.00
N ALA A 349 -10.52 -7.51 34.81
CA ALA A 349 -11.42 -8.19 35.71
C ALA A 349 -11.45 -9.72 35.55
N ASP A 350 -11.00 -10.22 34.41
CA ASP A 350 -11.07 -11.66 34.09
C ASP A 350 -9.84 -12.42 34.64
N SER A 351 -10.09 -13.65 35.12
CA SER A 351 -9.02 -14.55 35.53
C SER A 351 -8.39 -15.32 34.39
N LYS A 352 -9.03 -15.39 33.24
CA LYS A 352 -8.61 -16.19 32.08
C LYS A 352 -8.40 -15.36 30.84
N GLU A 353 -7.36 -15.72 30.11
CA GLU A 353 -7.09 -15.24 28.76
C GLU A 353 -8.10 -15.86 27.79
N GLN A 354 -8.59 -15.07 26.85
CA GLN A 354 -9.56 -15.47 25.82
C GLN A 354 -8.90 -15.39 24.44
N ASN A 355 -9.22 -16.33 23.55
CA ASN A 355 -8.88 -16.22 22.15
C ASN A 355 -9.68 -15.05 21.53
N LEU A 356 -9.03 -14.19 20.77
CA LEU A 356 -9.70 -13.08 20.08
C LEU A 356 -9.77 -13.34 18.57
N TYR A 357 -8.62 -13.56 17.94
CA TYR A 357 -8.55 -13.86 16.51
C TYR A 357 -7.54 -14.95 16.21
N ARG A 358 -7.84 -15.74 15.17
CA ARG A 358 -6.89 -16.65 14.53
C ARG A 358 -6.80 -16.34 13.06
N TYR A 359 -5.59 -16.20 12.55
CA TYR A 359 -5.29 -15.96 11.14
C TYR A 359 -4.69 -17.18 10.48
N ALA A 360 -5.03 -17.41 9.23
CA ALA A 360 -4.38 -18.39 8.38
C ALA A 360 -4.01 -17.72 7.05
N TYR A 361 -2.84 -18.10 6.52
CA TYR A 361 -2.22 -17.46 5.37
C TYR A 361 -2.04 -18.47 4.24
N ASP A 362 -2.24 -18.00 3.01
CA ASP A 362 -1.89 -18.73 1.82
C ASP A 362 -0.37 -18.70 1.54
N LYS A 363 0.04 -19.30 0.44
CA LYS A 363 1.45 -19.40 0.05
C LYS A 363 2.05 -18.07 -0.41
N GLN A 364 1.24 -17.13 -0.88
CA GLN A 364 1.62 -15.77 -1.26
C GLN A 364 1.76 -14.86 -0.03
N GLY A 365 1.21 -15.28 1.12
CA GLY A 365 1.21 -14.50 2.35
C GLY A 365 -0.10 -13.74 2.60
N ASN A 366 -1.11 -13.92 1.75
CA ASN A 366 -2.42 -13.33 1.94
C ASN A 366 -3.19 -14.07 3.05
N ILE A 367 -3.94 -13.33 3.84
CA ILE A 367 -4.84 -13.93 4.85
C ILE A 367 -6.00 -14.60 4.11
N TYR A 368 -6.06 -15.93 4.08
CA TYR A 368 -7.18 -16.64 3.48
C TYR A 368 -8.29 -17.02 4.45
N ALA A 369 -8.02 -17.01 5.76
CA ALA A 369 -9.04 -17.24 6.78
C ALA A 369 -8.78 -16.43 8.05
N VAL A 370 -9.86 -15.86 8.62
CA VAL A 370 -9.87 -15.19 9.92
C VAL A 370 -10.98 -15.78 10.76
N LYS A 371 -10.63 -16.37 11.90
CA LYS A 371 -11.61 -16.79 12.92
C LYS A 371 -11.72 -15.69 13.97
N SER A 372 -12.90 -15.11 14.15
CA SER A 372 -13.26 -14.27 15.28
C SER A 372 -13.91 -15.14 16.35
N TYR A 373 -13.32 -15.20 17.52
CA TYR A 373 -13.88 -15.98 18.64
C TYR A 373 -15.02 -15.23 19.34
N GLU A 374 -15.00 -13.89 19.31
CA GLU A 374 -16.10 -13.07 19.83
C GLU A 374 -17.37 -13.20 18.99
N ALA A 375 -17.21 -13.14 17.65
CA ALA A 375 -18.32 -13.32 16.73
C ALA A 375 -18.68 -14.81 16.51
N GLU A 376 -17.90 -15.75 17.04
CA GLU A 376 -18.00 -17.19 16.82
C GLU A 376 -18.07 -17.58 15.33
N LYS A 377 -17.34 -16.83 14.48
CA LYS A 377 -17.38 -16.98 13.01
C LYS A 377 -15.99 -17.06 12.40
N THR A 378 -15.88 -17.84 11.34
CA THR A 378 -14.74 -17.85 10.44
C THR A 378 -15.13 -17.18 9.12
N TYR A 379 -14.26 -16.26 8.68
CA TYR A 379 -14.34 -15.60 7.39
C TYR A 379 -13.25 -16.15 6.49
N TYR A 380 -13.60 -16.54 5.27
CA TYR A 380 -12.70 -17.01 4.22
C TYR A 380 -12.55 -15.92 3.19
N LEU A 381 -11.31 -15.56 2.85
CA LEU A 381 -10.94 -14.52 1.92
C LEU A 381 -10.31 -15.17 0.68
N PHE A 382 -10.69 -14.69 -0.50
CA PHE A 382 -10.22 -15.20 -1.78
C PHE A 382 -9.66 -14.05 -2.59
N TYR A 383 -8.53 -14.31 -3.25
CA TYR A 383 -7.79 -13.30 -4.00
C TYR A 383 -7.64 -13.73 -5.45
N ASP A 384 -7.47 -12.76 -6.33
CA ASP A 384 -7.10 -13.01 -7.72
C ASP A 384 -5.56 -13.03 -7.91
N PHE A 385 -5.12 -13.14 -9.16
CA PHE A 385 -3.69 -13.20 -9.49
C PHE A 385 -2.91 -11.90 -9.24
N LEU A 386 -3.60 -10.78 -8.98
CA LEU A 386 -3.00 -9.50 -8.58
C LEU A 386 -3.09 -9.27 -7.07
N ASP A 387 -3.36 -10.32 -6.28
CA ASP A 387 -3.56 -10.28 -4.84
C ASP A 387 -4.71 -9.33 -4.41
N ARG A 388 -5.68 -9.07 -5.31
CA ARG A 388 -6.87 -8.28 -4.96
C ARG A 388 -7.94 -9.19 -4.37
N LEU A 389 -8.58 -8.73 -3.29
CA LEU A 389 -9.66 -9.45 -2.63
C LEU A 389 -10.89 -9.54 -3.56
N VAL A 390 -11.24 -10.74 -4.02
CA VAL A 390 -12.39 -10.96 -4.92
C VAL A 390 -13.61 -11.55 -4.23
N ARG A 391 -13.44 -12.18 -3.07
CA ARG A 391 -14.58 -12.71 -2.30
C ARG A 391 -14.24 -12.83 -0.82
N VAL A 392 -15.22 -12.53 0.02
CA VAL A 392 -15.25 -12.90 1.45
C VAL A 392 -16.47 -13.77 1.66
N ARG A 393 -16.34 -14.88 2.39
CA ARG A 393 -17.44 -15.77 2.75
C ARG A 393 -17.38 -16.11 4.23
N ASP A 394 -18.48 -16.05 4.94
CA ASP A 394 -18.58 -16.59 6.30
C ASP A 394 -19.01 -18.07 6.32
N GLU A 395 -18.93 -18.72 7.48
CA GLU A 395 -19.32 -20.12 7.66
C GLU A 395 -20.80 -20.39 7.38
N LEU A 396 -21.64 -19.37 7.46
CA LEU A 396 -23.09 -19.47 7.23
C LEU A 396 -23.45 -19.30 5.75
N GLY A 397 -22.44 -19.08 4.89
CA GLY A 397 -22.60 -18.93 3.45
C GLY A 397 -22.95 -17.51 2.99
N SER A 398 -22.92 -16.50 3.87
CA SER A 398 -23.01 -15.12 3.44
C SER A 398 -21.73 -14.72 2.70
N THR A 399 -21.89 -14.08 1.54
CA THR A 399 -20.73 -13.71 0.68
C THR A 399 -20.73 -12.23 0.33
N TYR A 400 -19.52 -11.67 0.24
CA TYR A 400 -19.23 -10.44 -0.47
C TYR A 400 -18.33 -10.80 -1.66
N GLU A 401 -18.73 -10.41 -2.86
CA GLU A 401 -17.95 -10.62 -4.09
C GLU A 401 -17.61 -9.27 -4.70
N TYR A 402 -16.35 -9.11 -5.13
CA TYR A 402 -15.80 -7.88 -5.68
C TYR A 402 -15.31 -8.13 -7.10
N ALA A 403 -15.62 -7.21 -8.00
CA ALA A 403 -15.08 -7.20 -9.36
C ALA A 403 -14.34 -5.89 -9.61
N TYR A 404 -13.26 -5.98 -10.40
CA TYR A 404 -12.40 -4.86 -10.72
C TYR A 404 -12.30 -4.68 -12.23
N ASP A 405 -12.18 -3.44 -12.66
CA ASP A 405 -11.91 -3.13 -14.06
C ASP A 405 -10.39 -3.24 -14.39
N ALA A 406 -10.03 -3.01 -15.63
CA ALA A 406 -8.66 -3.12 -16.10
C ALA A 406 -7.69 -2.10 -15.47
N ASN A 407 -8.19 -1.03 -14.86
CA ASN A 407 -7.41 -0.03 -14.14
C ASN A 407 -7.39 -0.29 -12.62
N ASN A 408 -7.79 -1.50 -12.17
CA ASN A 408 -7.90 -1.90 -10.77
C ASN A 408 -8.93 -1.09 -9.95
N CYS A 409 -9.83 -0.38 -10.57
CA CYS A 409 -10.95 0.26 -9.90
C CYS A 409 -12.05 -0.77 -9.60
N MET A 410 -12.67 -0.74 -8.42
CA MET A 410 -13.75 -1.65 -8.06
C MET A 410 -14.98 -1.38 -8.94
N GLU A 411 -15.34 -2.31 -9.81
CA GLU A 411 -16.48 -2.20 -10.73
C GLU A 411 -17.80 -2.58 -10.05
N SER A 412 -17.76 -3.60 -9.19
CA SER A 412 -18.95 -3.98 -8.43
C SER A 412 -18.62 -4.69 -7.12
N MET A 413 -19.58 -4.60 -6.18
CA MET A 413 -19.66 -5.39 -4.96
C MET A 413 -21.02 -6.07 -4.91
N VAL A 414 -21.04 -7.39 -4.66
CA VAL A 414 -22.26 -8.17 -4.49
C VAL A 414 -22.26 -8.78 -3.09
N HIS A 415 -23.26 -8.45 -2.30
CA HIS A 415 -23.50 -9.09 -1.01
C HIS A 415 -24.66 -10.06 -1.12
N THR A 416 -24.46 -11.32 -0.74
CA THR A 416 -25.49 -12.35 -0.70
C THR A 416 -25.60 -12.91 0.71
N CYS A 417 -26.80 -12.90 1.27
CA CYS A 417 -27.12 -13.47 2.58
C CYS A 417 -28.43 -14.27 2.47
N GLY A 418 -28.36 -15.59 2.58
CA GLY A 418 -29.47 -16.49 2.31
C GLY A 418 -30.00 -16.30 0.88
N THR A 419 -31.28 -15.94 0.75
CA THR A 419 -31.95 -15.68 -0.54
C THR A 419 -31.85 -14.22 -1.00
N HIS A 420 -31.25 -13.34 -0.19
CA HIS A 420 -31.17 -11.91 -0.47
C HIS A 420 -29.83 -11.57 -1.10
N THR A 421 -29.88 -10.88 -2.23
CA THR A 421 -28.68 -10.40 -2.91
C THR A 421 -28.81 -8.90 -3.18
N MET A 422 -27.78 -8.16 -2.81
CA MET A 422 -27.64 -6.72 -3.08
C MET A 422 -26.38 -6.49 -3.90
N LYS A 423 -26.53 -5.83 -5.05
CA LYS A 423 -25.40 -5.45 -5.91
C LYS A 423 -25.22 -3.95 -5.93
N THR A 424 -24.01 -3.51 -5.66
CA THR A 424 -23.53 -2.13 -5.88
C THR A 424 -22.63 -2.12 -7.08
N VAL A 425 -22.83 -1.16 -8.00
CA VAL A 425 -22.03 -0.98 -9.21
C VAL A 425 -21.44 0.42 -9.20
N TYR A 426 -20.16 0.50 -9.55
CA TYR A 426 -19.41 1.75 -9.63
C TYR A 426 -19.05 2.04 -11.09
N THR A 427 -19.05 3.29 -11.47
CA THR A 427 -18.63 3.75 -12.79
C THR A 427 -17.65 4.89 -12.64
N TYR A 428 -16.61 4.87 -13.46
CA TYR A 428 -15.51 5.82 -13.39
C TYR A 428 -15.38 6.59 -14.71
N ASP A 429 -14.86 7.79 -14.62
CA ASP A 429 -14.44 8.55 -15.80
C ASP A 429 -13.03 8.10 -16.26
N LYS A 430 -12.50 8.73 -17.31
CA LYS A 430 -11.18 8.41 -17.87
C LYS A 430 -10.01 8.72 -16.94
N ASP A 431 -10.20 9.54 -15.92
CA ASP A 431 -9.21 9.83 -14.88
C ASP A 431 -9.39 8.92 -13.64
N SER A 432 -10.16 7.81 -13.77
CA SER A 432 -10.49 6.85 -12.70
C SER A 432 -11.20 7.48 -11.50
N ARG A 433 -11.91 8.61 -11.70
CA ARG A 433 -12.73 9.22 -10.66
C ARG A 433 -14.15 8.66 -10.71
N GLU A 434 -14.72 8.33 -9.55
CA GLU A 434 -16.08 7.78 -9.48
C GLU A 434 -17.12 8.81 -9.95
N THR A 435 -17.84 8.46 -11.01
CA THR A 435 -18.94 9.28 -11.57
C THR A 435 -20.30 8.75 -11.17
N LYS A 436 -20.40 7.46 -10.84
CA LYS A 436 -21.69 6.84 -10.52
C LYS A 436 -21.52 5.69 -9.56
N THR A 437 -22.41 5.65 -8.54
CA THR A 437 -22.60 4.49 -7.68
C THR A 437 -24.07 4.11 -7.72
N ARG A 438 -24.39 2.86 -8.03
CA ARG A 438 -25.73 2.34 -8.05
C ARG A 438 -25.87 1.18 -7.06
N CYS A 439 -26.69 1.34 -6.05
CA CYS A 439 -27.00 0.31 -5.06
C CYS A 439 -28.46 -0.10 -5.22
N ALA A 440 -28.72 -1.38 -5.49
CA ALA A 440 -30.06 -1.91 -5.78
C ALA A 440 -30.76 -1.18 -6.96
N LYS A 441 -32.09 -1.37 -7.11
CA LYS A 441 -32.83 -0.76 -8.22
C LYS A 441 -33.18 0.71 -8.04
N THR A 442 -33.12 1.22 -6.83
CA THR A 442 -33.74 2.51 -6.44
C THR A 442 -32.78 3.51 -5.81
N CYS A 443 -31.50 3.19 -5.65
CA CYS A 443 -30.52 4.10 -5.08
C CYS A 443 -29.34 4.27 -6.02
N GLU A 444 -29.25 5.45 -6.61
CA GLU A 444 -28.15 5.82 -7.50
C GLU A 444 -27.60 7.19 -7.10
N ARG A 445 -26.29 7.30 -6.99
CA ARG A 445 -25.58 8.56 -6.83
C ARG A 445 -24.77 8.83 -8.07
N THR A 446 -24.89 10.03 -8.64
CA THR A 446 -24.01 10.53 -9.70
C THR A 446 -23.16 11.68 -9.18
N THR A 447 -21.92 11.76 -9.65
CA THR A 447 -20.97 12.84 -9.33
C THR A 447 -20.48 13.46 -10.63
N GLU A 448 -20.61 14.76 -10.75
CA GLU A 448 -20.12 15.55 -11.88
C GLU A 448 -18.90 16.36 -11.43
N TYR A 449 -17.94 16.54 -12.33
CA TYR A 449 -16.72 17.29 -12.09
C TYR A 449 -16.63 18.50 -13.05
N ASP A 450 -16.05 19.57 -12.58
CA ASP A 450 -15.73 20.72 -13.41
C ASP A 450 -14.40 20.53 -14.17
N LYS A 451 -14.05 21.50 -15.01
CA LYS A 451 -12.83 21.51 -15.83
C LYS A 451 -11.51 21.52 -15.03
N PHE A 452 -11.57 21.81 -13.74
CA PHE A 452 -10.44 21.76 -12.80
C PHE A 452 -10.42 20.44 -12.02
N GLY A 453 -11.31 19.50 -12.32
CA GLY A 453 -11.41 18.23 -11.60
C GLY A 453 -12.10 18.32 -10.24
N ARG A 454 -12.71 19.45 -9.89
CA ARG A 454 -13.45 19.64 -8.63
C ARG A 454 -14.88 19.10 -8.79
N VAL A 455 -15.47 18.57 -7.71
CA VAL A 455 -16.87 18.12 -7.72
C VAL A 455 -17.79 19.33 -7.92
N SER A 456 -18.54 19.34 -9.01
CA SER A 456 -19.52 20.40 -9.30
C SER A 456 -20.92 20.06 -8.81
N ARG A 457 -21.30 18.78 -8.85
CA ARG A 457 -22.65 18.33 -8.49
C ARG A 457 -22.62 16.88 -8.02
N ARG A 458 -23.48 16.58 -7.04
CA ARG A 458 -23.88 15.20 -6.70
C ARG A 458 -25.39 15.11 -6.74
N THR A 459 -25.91 14.07 -7.37
CA THR A 459 -27.33 13.77 -7.45
C THR A 459 -27.59 12.39 -6.84
N TRP A 460 -28.51 12.31 -5.91
CA TRP A 460 -28.99 11.06 -5.34
C TRP A 460 -30.39 10.79 -5.88
N ASN A 461 -30.53 9.79 -6.74
CA ASN A 461 -31.80 9.29 -7.23
C ASN A 461 -32.27 8.19 -6.27
N THR A 462 -33.08 8.58 -5.32
CA THR A 462 -33.71 7.71 -4.29
C THR A 462 -35.22 7.92 -4.35
N ALA A 463 -35.98 7.29 -3.46
CA ALA A 463 -37.44 7.53 -3.32
C ALA A 463 -37.75 9.02 -3.04
N SER A 464 -36.82 9.74 -2.41
CA SER A 464 -36.83 11.19 -2.26
C SER A 464 -35.54 11.75 -2.83
N PRO A 465 -35.50 12.04 -4.15
CA PRO A 465 -34.29 12.48 -4.81
C PRO A 465 -33.84 13.87 -4.32
N TYR A 466 -32.53 14.04 -4.17
CA TYR A 466 -31.95 15.33 -3.82
C TYR A 466 -30.63 15.58 -4.55
N ILE A 467 -30.24 16.83 -4.61
CA ILE A 467 -29.05 17.30 -5.32
C ILE A 467 -28.21 18.14 -4.38
N SER A 468 -26.91 17.84 -4.30
CA SER A 468 -25.94 18.74 -3.70
C SER A 468 -25.15 19.42 -4.82
N ALA A 469 -25.28 20.73 -4.94
CA ALA A 469 -24.50 21.55 -5.86
C ALA A 469 -23.37 22.26 -5.10
N TYR A 470 -22.17 22.20 -5.66
CA TYR A 470 -20.95 22.77 -5.07
C TYR A 470 -20.58 24.06 -5.82
N SER A 471 -20.45 25.15 -5.09
CA SER A 471 -19.90 26.38 -5.63
C SER A 471 -18.56 26.71 -5.01
N TYR A 472 -17.67 27.26 -5.80
CA TYR A 472 -16.31 27.60 -5.40
C TYR A 472 -16.12 29.11 -5.42
N ILE A 473 -15.22 29.64 -4.60
CA ILE A 473 -14.76 31.01 -4.76
C ILE A 473 -13.78 31.01 -5.92
N ASP A 474 -14.08 31.76 -6.95
CA ASP A 474 -13.22 31.99 -8.09
C ASP A 474 -12.93 33.50 -8.14
N ASN A 475 -11.70 33.89 -7.78
CA ASN A 475 -11.28 35.29 -7.68
C ASN A 475 -10.13 35.55 -8.67
N GLY A 476 -10.36 36.43 -9.63
CA GLY A 476 -9.37 36.78 -10.65
C GLY A 476 -8.86 35.52 -11.37
N GLU A 477 -7.57 35.27 -11.26
CA GLU A 477 -6.89 34.07 -11.81
C GLU A 477 -6.96 32.85 -10.90
N ASN A 478 -7.35 33.01 -9.63
CA ASN A 478 -7.36 31.97 -8.64
C ASN A 478 -8.66 31.16 -8.66
N ARG A 479 -8.54 29.85 -8.51
CA ARG A 479 -9.64 28.88 -8.43
C ARG A 479 -9.47 28.05 -7.16
N TYR A 480 -10.40 28.20 -6.23
CA TYR A 480 -10.32 27.51 -4.93
C TYR A 480 -10.58 26.03 -5.08
N SER A 481 -9.82 25.20 -4.39
CA SER A 481 -10.02 23.76 -4.36
C SER A 481 -11.11 23.31 -3.38
N LEU A 482 -11.37 24.09 -2.32
CA LEU A 482 -12.42 23.82 -1.35
C LEU A 482 -13.72 24.53 -1.72
N PRO A 483 -14.89 23.90 -1.58
CA PRO A 483 -16.16 24.54 -1.89
C PRO A 483 -16.50 25.64 -0.87
N LYS A 484 -17.00 26.77 -1.37
CA LYS A 484 -17.55 27.84 -0.55
C LYS A 484 -18.91 27.48 0.03
N THR A 485 -19.75 26.87 -0.80
CA THR A 485 -21.11 26.49 -0.43
C THR A 485 -21.44 25.12 -0.99
N ILE A 486 -22.22 24.36 -0.24
CA ILE A 486 -22.89 23.14 -0.68
C ILE A 486 -24.39 23.43 -0.50
N LYS A 487 -25.14 23.41 -1.61
CA LYS A 487 -26.61 23.54 -1.59
C LYS A 487 -27.23 22.19 -1.84
N ASN A 488 -28.05 21.75 -0.94
CA ASN A 488 -28.83 20.53 -1.05
C ASN A 488 -30.25 20.83 -1.53
#